data_ec3d518eff714aee8dbc7279357267be
#
_entry.id   ec3d518eff714aee8dbc7279357267be
#
_cell.length_a   1.000
_cell.length_b   1.000
_cell.length_c   1.000
_cell.angle_alpha   90.00
_cell.angle_beta   90.00
_cell.angle_gamma   90.00
#
_symmetry.space_group_name_H-M   'P 1'
#
loop_
_entity.id
_entity.type
_entity.pdbx_description
1 polymer ?
#
loop_
_entity_poly.entity_id
_entity_poly.type
_entity_poly.pdbx_seq_one_letter_code
_entity_poly.pdbx_strand_id
1 'polypeptide(L)'
;VVSDYVAVDRLVDPFQVAADYTEAGIRSLKAGLDVEYPRPKGFSYRMKEAVEDGRLSMADIDQAVERVLTQKVKLGLFEDPYPHLDRLKALLHQKSTDELNEKMALESFILLKNERKTLPLSKKTKKIAVIGPHADVLRSYFGTFSYPAALDMTMAREEDGQGFDEPGLIVYDIEQKYPGQLRDCSPRLERRLQAEFAKCRTLYQALKEYLPDAEITYAKGINAVGSDLSGMEEALNTAAEADVVLFTIGGKNGWGITSTVGEGVDSTNIDLPGRQEEFARAVYALHKKTVVLHFDGRPLSNAFIASHFDAILEVWQPGMMGGQALCKVLFGDYNPAGRLPVTAARSVGQIPVYYAL
;
A
#
# COMPACT_ATOMS: atom_id res chain seq x y z
N VAL A 1 -16.75 21.25 -1.09
CA VAL A 1 -16.60 19.79 -1.25
C VAL A 1 -16.44 19.46 -2.73
N VAL A 2 -15.53 18.50 -3.06
CA VAL A 2 -15.31 18.02 -4.43
C VAL A 2 -15.79 16.56 -4.49
N SER A 3 -16.46 16.18 -5.57
CA SER A 3 -16.87 14.78 -5.74
C SER A 3 -15.66 13.88 -5.99
N ASP A 4 -15.80 12.61 -5.71
CA ASP A 4 -15.00 11.59 -6.34
C ASP A 4 -15.38 11.43 -7.82
N TYR A 5 -14.58 10.72 -8.59
CA TYR A 5 -14.80 10.49 -10.02
C TYR A 5 -16.12 9.77 -10.26
N VAL A 6 -16.93 10.33 -11.12
CA VAL A 6 -18.27 9.85 -11.52
C VAL A 6 -19.24 9.61 -10.36
N ALA A 7 -19.00 10.19 -9.19
CA ALA A 7 -19.83 9.95 -8.01
C ALA A 7 -21.25 10.47 -8.20
N VAL A 8 -21.45 11.60 -8.87
CA VAL A 8 -22.78 12.13 -9.18
C VAL A 8 -23.52 11.23 -10.17
N ASP A 9 -22.83 10.65 -11.15
CA ASP A 9 -23.39 9.71 -12.12
C ASP A 9 -24.03 8.50 -11.40
N ARG A 10 -23.36 8.01 -10.33
CA ARG A 10 -23.80 6.84 -9.58
C ARG A 10 -25.14 7.05 -8.85
N LEU A 11 -25.55 8.29 -8.63
CA LEU A 11 -26.90 8.58 -8.11
C LEU A 11 -27.99 8.18 -9.10
N VAL A 12 -27.68 8.16 -10.40
CA VAL A 12 -28.59 7.69 -11.46
C VAL A 12 -28.38 6.20 -11.68
N ASP A 13 -27.15 5.78 -11.96
CA ASP A 13 -26.79 4.38 -12.20
C ASP A 13 -25.48 4.04 -11.47
N PRO A 14 -25.43 3.03 -10.60
CA PRO A 14 -26.45 1.99 -10.36
C PRO A 14 -27.41 2.26 -9.19
N PHE A 15 -27.26 3.37 -8.42
CA PHE A 15 -27.97 3.52 -7.14
C PHE A 15 -29.43 3.97 -7.29
N GLN A 16 -29.84 4.49 -8.44
CA GLN A 16 -31.22 4.87 -8.78
C GLN A 16 -31.90 5.79 -7.73
N VAL A 17 -31.13 6.71 -7.11
CA VAL A 17 -31.63 7.69 -6.14
C VAL A 17 -32.02 9.02 -6.79
N ALA A 18 -31.69 9.20 -8.07
CA ALA A 18 -32.10 10.31 -8.90
C ALA A 18 -32.62 9.78 -10.24
N ALA A 19 -33.64 10.41 -10.79
CA ALA A 19 -34.28 9.99 -12.05
C ALA A 19 -33.39 10.29 -13.26
N ASP A 20 -32.61 11.37 -13.19
CA ASP A 20 -31.69 11.80 -14.25
C ASP A 20 -30.49 12.56 -13.66
N TYR A 21 -29.53 12.88 -14.52
CA TYR A 21 -28.31 13.59 -14.11
C TYR A 21 -28.58 15.02 -13.61
N THR A 22 -29.65 15.69 -14.09
CA THR A 22 -30.00 17.03 -13.60
C THR A 22 -30.52 16.94 -12.16
N GLU A 23 -31.38 15.99 -11.86
CA GLU A 23 -31.83 15.74 -10.49
C GLU A 23 -30.65 15.32 -9.58
N ALA A 24 -29.77 14.47 -10.06
CA ALA A 24 -28.56 14.08 -9.34
C ALA A 24 -27.69 15.31 -8.99
N GLY A 25 -27.47 16.21 -9.95
CA GLY A 25 -26.76 17.47 -9.74
C GLY A 25 -27.43 18.37 -8.72
N ILE A 26 -28.74 18.58 -8.81
CA ILE A 26 -29.52 19.39 -7.86
C ILE A 26 -29.40 18.83 -6.44
N ARG A 27 -29.57 17.54 -6.27
CA ARG A 27 -29.45 16.86 -4.97
C ARG A 27 -28.05 16.99 -4.38
N SER A 28 -27.03 16.79 -5.22
CA SER A 28 -25.63 16.90 -4.83
C SER A 28 -25.26 18.31 -4.40
N LEU A 29 -25.68 19.33 -5.16
CA LEU A 29 -25.43 20.74 -4.84
C LEU A 29 -26.10 21.15 -3.52
N LYS A 30 -27.37 20.78 -3.34
CA LYS A 30 -28.12 21.05 -2.09
C LYS A 30 -27.53 20.30 -0.89
N ALA A 31 -26.89 19.16 -1.11
CA ALA A 31 -26.16 18.42 -0.08
C ALA A 31 -24.78 19.04 0.25
N GLY A 32 -24.34 20.07 -0.50
CA GLY A 32 -23.11 20.80 -0.25
C GLY A 32 -21.92 20.40 -1.11
N LEU A 33 -22.14 19.70 -2.21
CA LEU A 33 -21.12 19.46 -3.23
C LEU A 33 -20.88 20.76 -4.01
N ASP A 34 -19.63 21.19 -4.13
CA ASP A 34 -19.28 22.45 -4.81
C ASP A 34 -18.69 22.22 -6.21
N VAL A 35 -18.05 21.05 -6.44
CA VAL A 35 -17.38 20.70 -7.71
C VAL A 35 -17.64 19.25 -8.04
N GLU A 36 -18.05 18.97 -9.28
CA GLU A 36 -18.23 17.63 -9.84
C GLU A 36 -17.02 17.22 -10.69
N TYR A 37 -16.51 16.00 -10.50
CA TYR A 37 -15.33 15.47 -11.16
C TYR A 37 -15.61 14.13 -11.87
N PRO A 38 -14.83 13.76 -12.94
CA PRO A 38 -13.91 14.58 -13.75
C PRO A 38 -14.63 15.31 -14.87
N ARG A 39 -15.83 14.88 -15.22
CA ARG A 39 -16.68 15.45 -16.28
C ARG A 39 -18.05 15.75 -15.70
N PRO A 40 -18.47 17.00 -15.69
CA PRO A 40 -19.77 17.37 -15.12
C PRO A 40 -20.90 16.85 -16.00
N LYS A 41 -21.75 15.99 -15.44
CA LYS A 41 -23.03 15.59 -16.01
C LYS A 41 -24.20 16.17 -15.23
N GLY A 42 -24.09 16.14 -13.89
CA GLY A 42 -25.05 16.76 -12.99
C GLY A 42 -24.91 18.28 -13.02
N PHE A 43 -23.70 18.80 -12.89
CA PHE A 43 -23.39 20.25 -12.95
C PHE A 43 -23.25 20.71 -14.41
N SER A 44 -24.24 20.45 -15.22
CA SER A 44 -24.29 20.80 -16.62
C SER A 44 -25.07 22.08 -16.88
N TYR A 45 -25.14 22.51 -18.16
CA TYR A 45 -25.95 23.66 -18.59
C TYR A 45 -27.42 23.53 -18.20
N ARG A 46 -27.94 22.32 -17.98
CA ARG A 46 -29.32 22.06 -17.53
C ARG A 46 -29.59 22.56 -16.10
N MET A 47 -28.54 22.85 -15.32
CA MET A 47 -28.72 23.53 -14.04
C MET A 47 -29.32 24.93 -14.19
N LYS A 48 -29.09 25.60 -15.33
CA LYS A 48 -29.74 26.87 -15.66
C LYS A 48 -31.27 26.70 -15.79
N GLU A 49 -31.70 25.66 -16.50
CA GLU A 49 -33.14 25.35 -16.64
C GLU A 49 -33.75 25.05 -15.27
N ALA A 50 -33.02 24.35 -14.38
CA ALA A 50 -33.48 24.04 -13.03
C ALA A 50 -33.63 25.29 -12.13
N VAL A 51 -32.85 26.34 -12.40
CA VAL A 51 -33.01 27.65 -11.74
C VAL A 51 -34.26 28.39 -12.30
N GLU A 52 -34.41 28.39 -13.63
CA GLU A 52 -35.51 29.08 -14.32
C GLU A 52 -36.88 28.47 -13.95
N ASP A 53 -36.95 27.16 -13.75
CA ASP A 53 -38.18 26.46 -13.33
C ASP A 53 -38.36 26.32 -11.81
N GLY A 54 -37.46 26.87 -11.01
CA GLY A 54 -37.54 26.96 -9.56
C GLY A 54 -37.15 25.68 -8.79
N ARG A 55 -36.65 24.65 -9.42
CA ARG A 55 -36.13 23.43 -8.74
C ARG A 55 -34.82 23.71 -7.98
N LEU A 56 -34.06 24.70 -8.41
CA LEU A 56 -32.78 25.11 -7.80
C LEU A 56 -32.81 26.64 -7.59
N SER A 57 -32.26 27.12 -6.48
CA SER A 57 -32.11 28.56 -6.24
C SER A 57 -30.72 29.06 -6.69
N MET A 58 -30.64 30.33 -7.09
CA MET A 58 -29.35 30.99 -7.32
C MET A 58 -28.49 31.00 -6.05
N ALA A 59 -29.11 31.09 -4.88
CA ALA A 59 -28.39 31.07 -3.60
C ALA A 59 -27.61 29.77 -3.37
N ASP A 60 -28.12 28.63 -3.83
CA ASP A 60 -27.41 27.34 -3.74
C ASP A 60 -26.15 27.36 -4.62
N ILE A 61 -26.25 27.92 -5.82
CA ILE A 61 -25.13 28.07 -6.76
C ILE A 61 -24.10 29.06 -6.20
N ASP A 62 -24.55 30.23 -5.76
CA ASP A 62 -23.67 31.29 -5.23
C ASP A 62 -22.86 30.78 -4.03
N GLN A 63 -23.49 29.99 -3.15
CA GLN A 63 -22.81 29.38 -2.01
C GLN A 63 -21.68 28.43 -2.44
N ALA A 64 -21.90 27.59 -3.45
CA ALA A 64 -20.88 26.69 -3.96
C ALA A 64 -19.73 27.46 -4.62
N VAL A 65 -20.06 28.48 -5.44
CA VAL A 65 -19.08 29.39 -6.07
C VAL A 65 -18.28 30.13 -5.03
N GLU A 66 -18.92 30.69 -4.00
CA GLU A 66 -18.25 31.41 -2.91
C GLU A 66 -17.23 30.52 -2.20
N ARG A 67 -17.59 29.26 -1.89
CA ARG A 67 -16.66 28.30 -1.26
C ARG A 67 -15.45 28.02 -2.12
N VAL A 68 -15.64 27.82 -3.43
CA VAL A 68 -14.54 27.57 -4.36
C VAL A 68 -13.64 28.79 -4.50
N LEU A 69 -14.22 29.97 -4.71
CA LEU A 69 -13.48 31.23 -4.85
C LEU A 69 -12.73 31.58 -3.56
N THR A 70 -13.36 31.37 -2.40
CA THR A 70 -12.71 31.58 -1.09
C THR A 70 -11.43 30.75 -0.95
N GLN A 71 -11.44 29.46 -1.39
CA GLN A 71 -10.23 28.65 -1.35
C GLN A 71 -9.16 29.16 -2.33
N LYS A 72 -9.54 29.59 -3.53
CA LYS A 72 -8.61 30.16 -4.50
C LYS A 72 -7.95 31.43 -3.97
N VAL A 73 -8.69 32.33 -3.32
CA VAL A 73 -8.17 33.53 -2.67
C VAL A 73 -7.21 33.16 -1.53
N LYS A 74 -7.62 32.26 -0.63
CA LYS A 74 -6.77 31.80 0.50
C LYS A 74 -5.46 31.17 0.05
N LEU A 75 -5.44 30.52 -1.10
CA LEU A 75 -4.25 29.92 -1.70
C LEU A 75 -3.42 30.90 -2.51
N GLY A 76 -3.87 32.16 -2.69
CA GLY A 76 -3.18 33.17 -3.48
C GLY A 76 -3.16 32.89 -4.99
N LEU A 77 -4.12 32.10 -5.49
CA LEU A 77 -4.13 31.65 -6.90
C LEU A 77 -4.47 32.76 -7.89
N PHE A 78 -4.96 33.92 -7.43
CA PHE A 78 -5.19 35.07 -8.29
C PHE A 78 -3.92 35.91 -8.47
N GLU A 79 -3.03 35.91 -7.47
CA GLU A 79 -1.78 36.60 -7.47
C GLU A 79 -0.65 35.77 -8.05
N ASP A 80 -0.62 34.47 -7.70
CA ASP A 80 0.46 33.56 -8.10
C ASP A 80 -0.09 32.13 -8.34
N PRO A 81 -0.65 31.86 -9.54
CA PRO A 81 -1.28 30.57 -9.84
C PRO A 81 -0.28 29.44 -10.20
N TYR A 82 1.00 29.76 -10.36
CA TYR A 82 1.98 28.79 -10.87
C TYR A 82 2.80 28.13 -9.75
N PRO A 83 3.12 26.85 -9.90
CA PRO A 83 3.97 26.15 -8.93
C PRO A 83 5.44 26.60 -9.05
N HIS A 84 6.11 26.75 -7.91
CA HIS A 84 7.54 27.07 -7.82
C HIS A 84 8.33 25.78 -7.53
N LEU A 85 9.05 25.25 -8.53
CA LEU A 85 9.81 24.00 -8.41
C LEU A 85 10.89 24.06 -7.32
N ASP A 86 11.54 25.21 -7.14
CA ASP A 86 12.58 25.33 -6.10
C ASP A 86 11.97 25.27 -4.69
N ARG A 87 10.81 25.88 -4.49
CA ARG A 87 10.05 25.78 -3.24
C ARG A 87 9.60 24.34 -2.98
N LEU A 88 9.12 23.64 -4.02
CA LEU A 88 8.73 22.24 -3.93
C LEU A 88 9.92 21.37 -3.47
N LYS A 89 11.09 21.52 -4.11
CA LYS A 89 12.30 20.78 -3.73
C LYS A 89 12.71 21.02 -2.28
N ALA A 90 12.63 22.26 -1.82
CA ALA A 90 12.94 22.60 -0.43
C ALA A 90 11.96 21.98 0.57
N LEU A 91 10.68 21.86 0.21
CA LEU A 91 9.65 21.27 1.06
C LEU A 91 9.72 19.72 1.12
N LEU A 92 10.06 19.08 0.01
CA LEU A 92 10.09 17.61 -0.08
C LEU A 92 11.19 16.94 0.76
N HIS A 93 12.24 17.69 1.15
CA HIS A 93 13.41 17.13 1.84
C HIS A 93 13.65 17.73 3.23
N GLN A 94 12.60 18.26 3.85
CA GLN A 94 12.70 18.81 5.21
C GLN A 94 12.91 17.68 6.23
N LYS A 95 13.83 17.91 7.18
CA LYS A 95 14.08 16.99 8.29
C LYS A 95 12.82 16.67 9.09
N SER A 96 11.95 17.66 9.31
CA SER A 96 10.66 17.49 10.00
C SER A 96 9.72 16.51 9.28
N THR A 97 9.77 16.47 7.95
CA THR A 97 8.98 15.50 7.15
C THR A 97 9.51 14.08 7.34
N ASP A 98 10.83 13.90 7.36
CA ASP A 98 11.45 12.59 7.61
C ASP A 98 11.12 12.08 9.01
N GLU A 99 11.24 12.96 10.03
CA GLU A 99 10.89 12.65 11.44
C GLU A 99 9.42 12.28 11.58
N LEU A 100 8.51 12.97 10.91
CA LEU A 100 7.09 12.64 10.90
C LEU A 100 6.83 11.30 10.22
N ASN A 101 7.45 11.04 9.06
CA ASN A 101 7.35 9.74 8.38
C ASN A 101 7.80 8.58 9.27
N GLU A 102 8.96 8.74 9.93
CA GLU A 102 9.47 7.72 10.85
C GLU A 102 8.50 7.49 12.02
N LYS A 103 8.00 8.56 12.62
CA LYS A 103 7.03 8.49 13.72
C LYS A 103 5.75 7.76 13.28
N MET A 104 5.20 8.10 12.12
CA MET A 104 4.01 7.43 11.58
C MET A 104 4.26 5.94 11.35
N ALA A 105 5.41 5.56 10.81
CA ALA A 105 5.78 4.16 10.64
C ALA A 105 5.88 3.43 11.99
N LEU A 106 6.58 4.00 12.97
CA LEU A 106 6.73 3.44 14.31
C LEU A 106 5.38 3.21 15.02
N GLU A 107 4.45 4.16 14.89
CA GLU A 107 3.13 4.09 15.52
C GLU A 107 2.15 3.17 14.77
N SER A 108 2.42 2.84 13.51
CA SER A 108 1.57 1.95 12.70
C SER A 108 1.89 0.47 12.86
N PHE A 109 3.11 0.10 13.25
CA PHE A 109 3.50 -1.31 13.39
C PHE A 109 2.74 -2.00 14.51
N ILE A 110 2.24 -3.21 14.21
CA ILE A 110 1.42 -4.00 15.13
C ILE A 110 2.12 -5.30 15.47
N LEU A 111 2.42 -5.51 16.75
CA LEU A 111 2.93 -6.77 17.22
C LEU A 111 1.78 -7.77 17.38
N LEU A 112 1.58 -8.62 16.37
CA LEU A 112 0.51 -9.61 16.35
C LEU A 112 0.81 -10.79 17.27
N LYS A 113 2.08 -11.20 17.36
CA LYS A 113 2.53 -12.33 18.20
C LYS A 113 3.95 -12.10 18.67
N ASN A 114 4.24 -12.45 19.93
CA ASN A 114 5.60 -12.46 20.47
C ASN A 114 5.72 -13.48 21.60
N GLU A 115 5.89 -14.73 21.24
CA GLU A 115 6.11 -15.83 22.19
C GLU A 115 7.60 -16.03 22.46
N ARG A 116 7.90 -16.72 23.55
CA ARG A 116 9.26 -17.06 23.99
C ARG A 116 10.23 -15.86 24.05
N LYS A 117 9.71 -14.65 24.20
CA LYS A 117 10.51 -13.41 24.20
C LYS A 117 11.40 -13.30 22.95
N THR A 118 10.83 -13.62 21.78
CA THR A 118 11.56 -13.58 20.51
C THR A 118 11.98 -12.15 20.15
N LEU A 119 11.09 -11.17 20.36
CA LEU A 119 11.38 -9.74 20.27
C LEU A 119 11.46 -9.10 21.67
N PRO A 120 12.29 -8.07 21.86
CA PRO A 120 13.22 -7.51 20.89
C PRO A 120 14.43 -8.43 20.64
N LEU A 121 15.02 -8.29 19.46
CA LEU A 121 16.26 -8.96 19.10
C LEU A 121 17.45 -8.32 19.84
N SER A 122 18.49 -9.10 20.03
CA SER A 122 19.74 -8.57 20.62
C SER A 122 20.53 -7.79 19.57
N LYS A 123 20.97 -6.57 19.88
CA LYS A 123 21.95 -5.81 19.09
C LYS A 123 23.32 -6.49 18.95
N LYS A 124 23.55 -7.58 19.71
CA LYS A 124 24.76 -8.40 19.64
C LYS A 124 24.64 -9.59 18.70
N THR A 125 23.48 -9.78 18.05
CA THR A 125 23.28 -10.81 17.02
C THR A 125 24.30 -10.63 15.89
N LYS A 126 24.98 -11.71 15.50
CA LYS A 126 26.10 -11.65 14.56
C LYS A 126 25.69 -11.94 13.12
N LYS A 127 24.76 -12.85 12.93
CA LYS A 127 24.32 -13.26 11.60
C LYS A 127 22.81 -13.13 11.47
N ILE A 128 22.36 -12.29 10.57
CA ILE A 128 20.93 -12.06 10.29
C ILE A 128 20.66 -12.31 8.83
N ALA A 129 19.79 -13.25 8.53
CA ALA A 129 19.27 -13.44 7.18
C ALA A 129 17.95 -12.63 7.01
N VAL A 130 17.88 -11.86 5.94
CA VAL A 130 16.65 -11.16 5.51
C VAL A 130 16.17 -11.83 4.24
N ILE A 131 15.04 -12.54 4.33
CA ILE A 131 14.52 -13.32 3.21
C ILE A 131 13.06 -12.97 2.90
N GLY A 132 12.62 -13.31 1.70
CA GLY A 132 11.24 -13.10 1.26
C GLY A 132 11.07 -11.94 0.27
N PRO A 133 9.86 -11.83 -0.32
CA PRO A 133 9.60 -10.95 -1.46
C PRO A 133 9.72 -9.44 -1.17
N HIS A 134 9.60 -9.02 0.10
CA HIS A 134 9.62 -7.61 0.48
C HIS A 134 10.92 -7.18 1.17
N ALA A 135 11.90 -8.08 1.30
CA ALA A 135 13.12 -7.88 2.09
C ALA A 135 14.01 -6.74 1.55
N ASP A 136 14.15 -6.63 0.23
CA ASP A 136 14.95 -5.59 -0.44
C ASP A 136 14.25 -5.02 -1.68
N VAL A 137 12.97 -4.64 -1.51
CA VAL A 137 12.14 -4.05 -2.58
C VAL A 137 11.47 -2.77 -2.07
N LEU A 138 11.97 -1.59 -2.49
CA LEU A 138 11.42 -0.29 -2.06
C LEU A 138 9.95 -0.11 -2.46
N ARG A 139 9.55 -0.64 -3.61
CA ARG A 139 8.16 -0.56 -4.06
C ARG A 139 7.16 -1.08 -3.03
N SER A 140 7.52 -2.07 -2.22
CA SER A 140 6.68 -2.65 -1.17
C SER A 140 6.37 -1.70 0.00
N TYR A 141 7.10 -0.60 0.11
CA TYR A 141 6.94 0.38 1.19
C TYR A 141 5.83 1.41 0.91
N PHE A 142 5.25 1.40 -0.29
CA PHE A 142 4.32 2.43 -0.75
C PHE A 142 2.97 1.83 -1.17
N GLY A 143 1.89 2.45 -0.68
CA GLY A 143 0.52 2.06 -1.00
C GLY A 143 0.07 2.47 -2.40
N THR A 144 -1.18 2.10 -2.74
CA THR A 144 -1.78 2.33 -4.07
C THR A 144 -1.74 3.80 -4.48
N PHE A 145 -2.21 4.71 -3.63
CA PHE A 145 -2.29 6.14 -3.96
C PHE A 145 -0.98 6.87 -3.66
N SER A 146 0.11 6.39 -4.24
CA SER A 146 1.44 6.96 -4.11
C SER A 146 2.12 7.11 -5.45
N TYR A 147 3.06 8.04 -5.54
CA TYR A 147 3.88 8.24 -6.73
C TYR A 147 4.62 6.96 -7.17
N PRO A 148 5.25 6.17 -6.28
CA PRO A 148 5.84 4.89 -6.66
C PRO A 148 4.86 3.89 -7.27
N ALA A 149 3.61 3.86 -6.80
CA ALA A 149 2.59 2.97 -7.39
C ALA A 149 2.13 3.45 -8.77
N ALA A 150 2.00 4.77 -8.97
CA ALA A 150 1.68 5.35 -10.28
C ALA A 150 2.81 5.11 -11.30
N LEU A 151 4.06 5.21 -10.86
CA LEU A 151 5.21 4.85 -11.69
C LEU A 151 5.23 3.37 -12.07
N ASP A 152 4.97 2.48 -11.09
CA ASP A 152 4.90 1.04 -11.31
C ASP A 152 3.88 0.70 -12.42
N MET A 153 2.68 1.27 -12.33
CA MET A 153 1.64 1.10 -13.33
C MET A 153 2.07 1.61 -14.72
N THR A 154 2.68 2.80 -14.78
CA THR A 154 3.09 3.41 -16.06
C THR A 154 4.22 2.62 -16.71
N MET A 155 5.22 2.23 -15.91
CA MET A 155 6.40 1.51 -16.41
C MET A 155 6.09 0.06 -16.77
N ALA A 156 5.17 -0.60 -16.08
CA ALA A 156 4.70 -1.93 -16.44
C ALA A 156 4.03 -1.93 -17.83
N ARG A 157 3.28 -0.87 -18.16
CA ARG A 157 2.72 -0.69 -19.51
C ARG A 157 3.80 -0.54 -20.59
N GLU A 158 4.85 0.22 -20.31
CA GLU A 158 5.93 0.47 -21.24
C GLU A 158 6.84 -0.76 -21.48
N GLU A 159 7.13 -1.52 -20.42
CA GLU A 159 8.10 -2.63 -20.46
C GLU A 159 7.49 -3.97 -20.89
N ASP A 160 6.31 -4.28 -20.37
CA ASP A 160 5.73 -5.62 -20.47
C ASP A 160 4.41 -5.64 -21.26
N GLY A 161 3.91 -4.48 -21.72
CA GLY A 161 2.56 -4.35 -22.27
C GLY A 161 1.46 -4.65 -21.25
N GLN A 162 1.83 -4.77 -19.98
CA GLN A 162 0.97 -5.18 -18.88
C GLN A 162 0.34 -3.94 -18.26
N GLY A 163 -0.78 -3.52 -18.76
CA GLY A 163 -1.52 -2.39 -18.22
C GLY A 163 -2.93 -2.77 -17.78
N PHE A 164 -3.66 -1.77 -17.33
CA PHE A 164 -5.08 -1.83 -16.95
C PHE A 164 -6.03 -2.29 -18.08
N ASP A 165 -5.54 -2.60 -19.26
CA ASP A 165 -6.35 -2.75 -20.45
C ASP A 165 -7.06 -4.11 -20.55
N GLU A 166 -6.85 -5.00 -19.58
CA GLU A 166 -7.56 -6.27 -19.49
C GLU A 166 -8.23 -6.41 -18.09
N PRO A 167 -9.34 -5.70 -17.84
CA PRO A 167 -10.08 -5.83 -16.59
C PRO A 167 -10.64 -7.24 -16.44
N GLY A 168 -10.53 -7.79 -15.23
CA GLY A 168 -11.06 -9.11 -14.90
C GLY A 168 -10.07 -10.27 -15.00
N LEU A 169 -8.81 -10.05 -15.39
CA LEU A 169 -7.79 -11.08 -15.29
C LEU A 169 -7.35 -11.26 -13.83
N ILE A 170 -7.39 -12.50 -13.38
CA ILE A 170 -6.81 -12.90 -12.08
C ILE A 170 -5.34 -13.27 -12.26
N VAL A 171 -4.57 -13.29 -11.17
CA VAL A 171 -3.13 -13.61 -11.21
C VAL A 171 -2.84 -14.94 -11.91
N TYR A 172 -3.68 -15.93 -11.71
CA TYR A 172 -3.54 -17.24 -12.38
C TYR A 172 -3.64 -17.16 -13.91
N ASP A 173 -4.59 -16.41 -14.44
CA ASP A 173 -4.76 -16.20 -15.88
C ASP A 173 -3.56 -15.47 -16.47
N ILE A 174 -3.04 -14.50 -15.71
CA ILE A 174 -1.87 -13.71 -16.10
C ILE A 174 -0.62 -14.60 -16.16
N GLU A 175 -0.43 -15.49 -15.19
CA GLU A 175 0.70 -16.41 -15.19
C GLU A 175 0.65 -17.40 -16.36
N GLN A 176 -0.53 -17.86 -16.74
CA GLN A 176 -0.71 -18.66 -17.95
C GLN A 176 -0.41 -17.87 -19.24
N LYS A 177 -0.85 -16.63 -19.30
CA LYS A 177 -0.67 -15.77 -20.45
C LYS A 177 0.77 -15.29 -20.61
N TYR A 178 1.46 -15.03 -19.48
CA TYR A 178 2.81 -14.49 -19.41
C TYR A 178 3.72 -15.34 -18.50
N PRO A 179 4.01 -16.59 -18.84
CA PRO A 179 4.74 -17.50 -17.97
C PRO A 179 6.15 -16.97 -17.66
N GLY A 180 6.50 -16.98 -16.38
CA GLY A 180 7.81 -16.54 -15.89
C GLY A 180 8.05 -15.01 -15.93
N GLN A 181 7.04 -14.20 -16.27
CA GLN A 181 7.16 -12.74 -16.35
C GLN A 181 6.63 -12.00 -15.12
N LEU A 182 5.97 -12.71 -14.20
CA LEU A 182 5.46 -12.08 -12.99
C LEU A 182 6.60 -11.65 -12.07
N ARG A 183 6.62 -10.38 -11.71
CA ARG A 183 7.59 -9.77 -10.78
C ARG A 183 6.89 -8.79 -9.86
N ASP A 184 7.42 -8.69 -8.64
CA ASP A 184 6.90 -7.73 -7.67
C ASP A 184 7.23 -6.28 -8.05
N CYS A 185 8.39 -6.08 -8.67
CA CYS A 185 8.85 -4.78 -9.15
C CYS A 185 9.85 -4.96 -10.30
N SER A 186 9.80 -4.08 -11.31
CA SER A 186 10.81 -4.11 -12.36
C SER A 186 12.15 -3.56 -11.84
N PRO A 187 13.28 -4.09 -12.29
CA PRO A 187 14.61 -3.57 -11.90
C PRO A 187 14.82 -2.09 -12.31
N ARG A 188 14.16 -1.64 -13.36
CA ARG A 188 14.19 -0.24 -13.79
C ARG A 188 13.47 0.67 -12.80
N LEU A 189 12.26 0.26 -12.37
CA LEU A 189 11.51 0.99 -11.37
C LEU A 189 12.27 1.04 -10.05
N GLU A 190 12.80 -0.09 -9.59
CA GLU A 190 13.55 -0.15 -8.33
C GLU A 190 14.75 0.80 -8.33
N ARG A 191 15.56 0.81 -9.40
CA ARG A 191 16.67 1.78 -9.55
C ARG A 191 16.18 3.23 -9.54
N ARG A 192 15.05 3.52 -10.17
CA ARG A 192 14.46 4.86 -10.18
C ARG A 192 14.02 5.28 -8.78
N LEU A 193 13.34 4.40 -8.06
CA LEU A 193 12.91 4.66 -6.68
C LEU A 193 14.11 4.90 -5.76
N GLN A 194 15.17 4.11 -5.88
CA GLN A 194 16.40 4.30 -5.12
C GLN A 194 17.05 5.66 -5.38
N ALA A 195 17.04 6.13 -6.62
CA ALA A 195 17.58 7.43 -6.99
C ALA A 195 16.72 8.61 -6.50
N GLU A 196 15.39 8.51 -6.64
CA GLU A 196 14.47 9.59 -6.27
C GLU A 196 14.20 9.65 -4.76
N PHE A 197 14.20 8.50 -4.09
CA PHE A 197 13.99 8.39 -2.64
C PHE A 197 15.27 7.99 -1.91
N ALA A 198 16.33 8.77 -2.10
CA ALA A 198 17.69 8.45 -1.61
C ALA A 198 17.80 8.21 -0.10
N LYS A 199 16.84 8.66 0.72
CA LYS A 199 16.76 8.41 2.18
C LYS A 199 15.96 7.16 2.53
N CYS A 200 15.15 6.65 1.60
CA CYS A 200 14.39 5.43 1.81
C CYS A 200 15.34 4.23 1.86
N ARG A 201 15.17 3.39 2.84
CA ARG A 201 15.93 2.14 3.00
C ARG A 201 14.97 0.97 3.07
N THR A 202 15.28 -0.08 2.34
CA THR A 202 14.65 -1.37 2.58
C THR A 202 15.09 -1.93 3.95
N LEU A 203 14.43 -2.97 4.43
CA LEU A 203 14.82 -3.63 5.67
C LEU A 203 16.28 -4.10 5.61
N TYR A 204 16.66 -4.73 4.51
CA TYR A 204 18.03 -5.19 4.30
C TYR A 204 19.05 -4.06 4.36
N GLN A 205 18.79 -2.96 3.66
CA GLN A 205 19.66 -1.79 3.65
C GLN A 205 19.74 -1.11 5.03
N ALA A 206 18.60 -0.93 5.67
CA ALA A 206 18.51 -0.31 6.99
C ALA A 206 19.25 -1.11 8.07
N LEU A 207 19.17 -2.45 8.02
CA LEU A 207 19.88 -3.31 8.96
C LEU A 207 21.40 -3.21 8.82
N LYS A 208 21.91 -3.10 7.60
CA LYS A 208 23.37 -2.91 7.37
C LYS A 208 23.88 -1.59 7.95
N GLU A 209 23.06 -0.54 7.89
CA GLU A 209 23.37 0.76 8.51
C GLU A 209 23.22 0.72 10.04
N TYR A 210 22.21 0.00 10.54
CA TYR A 210 21.85 -0.06 11.95
C TYR A 210 22.77 -0.99 12.77
N LEU A 211 23.26 -2.08 12.17
CA LEU A 211 24.15 -3.07 12.78
C LEU A 211 25.40 -3.27 11.92
N PRO A 212 26.30 -2.29 11.86
CA PRO A 212 27.47 -2.36 10.94
C PRO A 212 28.46 -3.50 11.27
N ASP A 213 28.42 -4.03 12.50
CA ASP A 213 29.29 -5.13 12.94
C ASP A 213 28.65 -6.53 12.77
N ALA A 214 27.43 -6.60 12.27
CA ALA A 214 26.73 -7.86 12.01
C ALA A 214 26.82 -8.25 10.53
N GLU A 215 26.88 -9.53 10.26
CA GLU A 215 26.74 -10.09 8.92
C GLU A 215 25.25 -10.13 8.56
N ILE A 216 24.85 -9.25 7.65
CA ILE A 216 23.47 -9.18 7.15
C ILE A 216 23.46 -9.77 5.74
N THR A 217 22.81 -10.91 5.59
CA THR A 217 22.66 -11.60 4.32
C THR A 217 21.25 -11.43 3.76
N TYR A 218 21.09 -11.53 2.45
CA TYR A 218 19.82 -11.38 1.76
C TYR A 218 19.64 -12.43 0.68
N ALA A 219 18.45 -12.99 0.61
CA ALA A 219 17.98 -13.73 -0.54
C ALA A 219 16.45 -13.56 -0.69
N LYS A 220 15.99 -13.24 -1.90
CA LYS A 220 14.56 -13.02 -2.15
C LYS A 220 13.74 -14.27 -1.94
N GLY A 221 14.20 -15.40 -2.43
CA GLY A 221 13.49 -16.66 -2.40
C GLY A 221 12.44 -16.79 -3.48
N ILE A 222 11.31 -16.09 -3.30
CA ILE A 222 10.18 -16.13 -4.22
C ILE A 222 9.63 -14.74 -4.49
N ASN A 223 8.76 -14.61 -5.48
CA ASN A 223 7.92 -13.43 -5.67
C ASN A 223 6.71 -13.47 -4.72
N ALA A 224 6.11 -12.29 -4.44
CA ALA A 224 4.88 -12.21 -3.63
C ALA A 224 3.71 -12.93 -4.31
N VAL A 225 3.70 -12.97 -5.64
CA VAL A 225 2.69 -13.63 -6.48
C VAL A 225 3.34 -14.59 -7.46
N GLY A 226 2.55 -15.50 -8.03
CA GLY A 226 3.00 -16.49 -9.00
C GLY A 226 3.50 -17.78 -8.39
N SER A 227 4.00 -18.68 -9.25
CA SER A 227 4.37 -20.06 -8.90
C SER A 227 5.88 -20.32 -8.89
N ASP A 228 6.70 -19.34 -9.24
CA ASP A 228 8.16 -19.49 -9.33
C ASP A 228 8.80 -19.70 -7.96
N LEU A 229 9.46 -20.86 -7.80
CA LEU A 229 10.18 -21.28 -6.61
C LEU A 229 11.71 -21.35 -6.81
N SER A 230 12.21 -20.90 -7.96
CA SER A 230 13.61 -21.08 -8.35
C SER A 230 14.63 -20.48 -7.37
N GLY A 231 14.27 -19.41 -6.67
CA GLY A 231 15.13 -18.78 -5.66
C GLY A 231 14.97 -19.35 -4.24
N MET A 232 14.01 -20.27 -4.01
CA MET A 232 13.67 -20.73 -2.67
C MET A 232 14.83 -21.47 -1.98
N GLU A 233 15.57 -22.30 -2.70
CA GLU A 233 16.69 -23.05 -2.17
C GLU A 233 17.81 -22.11 -1.68
N GLU A 234 18.15 -21.07 -2.45
CA GLU A 234 19.15 -20.06 -2.06
C GLU A 234 18.72 -19.35 -0.75
N ALA A 235 17.44 -18.98 -0.65
CA ALA A 235 16.92 -18.30 0.54
C ALA A 235 16.92 -19.22 1.77
N LEU A 236 16.61 -20.50 1.60
CA LEU A 236 16.69 -21.49 2.69
C LEU A 236 18.12 -21.72 3.16
N ASN A 237 19.07 -21.81 2.24
CA ASN A 237 20.50 -21.92 2.56
C ASN A 237 20.98 -20.67 3.31
N THR A 238 20.62 -19.47 2.84
CA THR A 238 20.92 -18.20 3.51
C THR A 238 20.35 -18.16 4.92
N ALA A 239 19.09 -18.60 5.11
CA ALA A 239 18.45 -18.67 6.40
C ALA A 239 19.09 -19.70 7.35
N ALA A 240 19.52 -20.83 6.82
CA ALA A 240 20.14 -21.90 7.61
C ALA A 240 21.48 -21.48 8.26
N GLU A 241 22.22 -20.56 7.66
CA GLU A 241 23.49 -20.06 8.18
C GLU A 241 23.36 -18.94 9.22
N ALA A 242 22.15 -18.37 9.39
CA ALA A 242 21.91 -17.23 10.25
C ALA A 242 21.57 -17.62 11.70
N ASP A 243 21.84 -16.72 12.65
CA ASP A 243 21.38 -16.80 14.03
C ASP A 243 19.90 -16.44 14.15
N VAL A 244 19.45 -15.47 13.31
CA VAL A 244 18.07 -14.96 13.26
C VAL A 244 17.66 -14.79 11.81
N VAL A 245 16.43 -15.16 11.50
CA VAL A 245 15.80 -14.97 10.20
C VAL A 245 14.72 -13.90 10.31
N LEU A 246 14.81 -12.88 9.48
CA LEU A 246 13.75 -11.91 9.24
C LEU A 246 13.06 -12.31 7.93
N PHE A 247 11.87 -12.86 8.07
CA PHE A 247 11.12 -13.43 6.96
C PHE A 247 9.98 -12.51 6.55
N THR A 248 10.10 -11.89 5.38
CA THR A 248 9.07 -11.00 4.83
C THR A 248 8.07 -11.75 3.98
N ILE A 249 6.80 -11.48 4.21
CA ILE A 249 5.66 -12.03 3.46
C ILE A 249 4.63 -10.94 3.24
N GLY A 250 3.63 -11.20 2.41
CA GLY A 250 2.50 -10.31 2.20
C GLY A 250 2.10 -10.16 0.75
N GLY A 251 1.41 -9.06 0.45
CA GLY A 251 0.92 -8.75 -0.88
C GLY A 251 1.62 -7.56 -1.53
N LYS A 252 1.20 -7.25 -2.74
CA LYS A 252 1.59 -6.04 -3.46
C LYS A 252 0.39 -5.10 -3.54
N ASN A 253 0.55 -3.91 -3.00
CA ASN A 253 -0.48 -2.86 -3.05
C ASN A 253 -0.29 -2.00 -4.30
N GLY A 254 -1.30 -1.88 -5.16
CA GLY A 254 -1.18 -1.10 -6.40
C GLY A 254 -2.33 -1.30 -7.37
N TRP A 255 -2.12 -0.93 -8.62
CA TRP A 255 -3.06 -1.08 -9.72
C TRP A 255 -2.59 -2.09 -10.78
N GLY A 256 -1.40 -2.61 -10.69
CA GLY A 256 -0.85 -3.53 -11.69
C GLY A 256 -1.38 -4.95 -11.58
N ILE A 257 -1.16 -5.75 -12.62
CA ILE A 257 -1.61 -7.15 -12.70
C ILE A 257 -1.03 -8.07 -11.61
N THR A 258 0.10 -7.70 -11.03
CA THR A 258 0.70 -8.41 -9.89
C THR A 258 0.25 -7.86 -8.55
N SER A 259 -0.67 -6.89 -8.54
CA SER A 259 -1.22 -6.34 -7.29
C SER A 259 -2.23 -7.31 -6.68
N THR A 260 -2.15 -7.49 -5.37
CA THR A 260 -3.05 -8.37 -4.59
C THR A 260 -4.08 -7.59 -3.79
N VAL A 261 -3.89 -6.27 -3.72
CA VAL A 261 -4.77 -5.30 -3.07
C VAL A 261 -4.60 -3.93 -3.71
N GLY A 262 -5.68 -3.17 -3.81
CA GLY A 262 -5.71 -1.83 -4.40
C GLY A 262 -7.07 -1.52 -4.98
N GLU A 263 -7.20 -0.33 -5.58
CA GLU A 263 -8.43 0.06 -6.27
C GLU A 263 -8.65 -0.84 -7.50
N GLY A 264 -9.85 -1.44 -7.58
CA GLY A 264 -10.20 -2.36 -8.66
C GLY A 264 -9.48 -3.72 -8.59
N VAL A 265 -8.84 -4.02 -7.45
CA VAL A 265 -8.16 -5.30 -7.21
C VAL A 265 -8.90 -6.04 -6.10
N ASP A 266 -9.75 -6.98 -6.50
CA ASP A 266 -10.51 -7.84 -5.60
C ASP A 266 -9.86 -9.22 -5.43
N SER A 267 -10.23 -9.92 -4.38
CA SER A 267 -9.75 -11.27 -4.10
C SER A 267 -10.88 -12.16 -3.63
N THR A 268 -10.85 -13.39 -4.07
CA THR A 268 -11.80 -14.45 -3.66
C THR A 268 -11.40 -15.17 -2.37
N ASN A 269 -10.19 -14.90 -1.87
CA ASN A 269 -9.69 -15.45 -0.61
C ASN A 269 -8.85 -14.41 0.15
N ILE A 270 -8.50 -14.72 1.39
CA ILE A 270 -7.69 -13.90 2.29
C ILE A 270 -6.38 -14.57 2.67
N ASP A 271 -6.02 -15.66 2.01
CA ASP A 271 -4.76 -16.36 2.22
C ASP A 271 -3.57 -15.57 1.65
N LEU A 272 -2.36 -15.98 2.03
CA LEU A 272 -1.15 -15.46 1.43
C LEU A 272 -1.14 -15.72 -0.09
N PRO A 273 -0.83 -14.71 -0.91
CA PRO A 273 -0.79 -14.89 -2.35
C PRO A 273 0.40 -15.78 -2.78
N GLY A 274 0.30 -16.34 -3.98
CA GLY A 274 1.36 -17.14 -4.60
C GLY A 274 1.72 -18.41 -3.82
N ARG A 275 3.01 -18.66 -3.68
CA ARG A 275 3.57 -19.85 -3.00
C ARG A 275 4.18 -19.51 -1.63
N GLN A 276 3.78 -18.41 -1.01
CA GLN A 276 4.38 -17.92 0.23
C GLN A 276 4.13 -18.83 1.42
N GLU A 277 2.99 -19.54 1.49
CA GLU A 277 2.76 -20.51 2.56
C GLU A 277 3.70 -21.72 2.44
N GLU A 278 3.97 -22.19 1.23
CA GLU A 278 4.94 -23.28 1.00
C GLU A 278 6.33 -22.85 1.44
N PHE A 279 6.74 -21.63 1.09
CA PHE A 279 8.00 -21.08 1.55
C PHE A 279 8.05 -20.93 3.08
N ALA A 280 6.97 -20.46 3.71
CA ALA A 280 6.88 -20.38 5.16
C ALA A 280 7.03 -21.75 5.85
N ARG A 281 6.46 -22.80 5.29
CA ARG A 281 6.62 -24.17 5.78
C ARG A 281 8.07 -24.66 5.70
N ALA A 282 8.75 -24.35 4.60
CA ALA A 282 10.17 -24.67 4.41
C ALA A 282 11.07 -23.89 5.37
N VAL A 283 10.81 -22.58 5.57
CA VAL A 283 11.54 -21.74 6.56
C VAL A 283 11.32 -22.26 7.98
N TYR A 284 10.10 -22.63 8.36
CA TYR A 284 9.82 -23.21 9.68
C TYR A 284 10.59 -24.51 9.92
N ALA A 285 10.73 -25.36 8.89
CA ALA A 285 11.45 -26.63 9.00
C ALA A 285 12.96 -26.47 9.28
N LEU A 286 13.52 -25.27 9.11
CA LEU A 286 14.91 -24.98 9.49
C LEU A 286 15.09 -24.82 11.01
N HIS A 287 14.01 -24.72 11.78
CA HIS A 287 14.02 -24.53 13.24
C HIS A 287 14.90 -23.33 13.72
N LYS A 288 14.97 -22.28 12.89
CA LYS A 288 15.70 -21.06 13.23
C LYS A 288 14.83 -20.09 14.00
N LYS A 289 15.43 -19.24 14.83
CA LYS A 289 14.75 -18.09 15.40
C LYS A 289 14.29 -17.17 14.28
N THR A 290 12.98 -17.11 14.05
CA THR A 290 12.40 -16.38 12.91
C THR A 290 11.40 -15.32 13.38
N VAL A 291 11.51 -14.12 12.85
CA VAL A 291 10.51 -13.06 12.96
C VAL A 291 9.84 -12.91 11.61
N VAL A 292 8.54 -13.10 11.57
CA VAL A 292 7.73 -12.90 10.35
C VAL A 292 7.29 -11.44 10.27
N LEU A 293 7.53 -10.82 9.13
CA LEU A 293 7.19 -9.43 8.83
C LEU A 293 6.18 -9.40 7.69
N HIS A 294 4.99 -8.93 7.99
CA HIS A 294 3.85 -8.89 7.10
C HIS A 294 3.78 -7.53 6.40
N PHE A 295 3.96 -7.50 5.08
CA PHE A 295 3.84 -6.31 4.23
C PHE A 295 2.55 -6.42 3.42
N ASP A 296 1.50 -5.73 3.82
CA ASP A 296 0.24 -5.77 3.09
C ASP A 296 -0.58 -4.48 3.24
N GLY A 297 -1.57 -4.31 2.39
CA GLY A 297 -2.57 -3.25 2.45
C GLY A 297 -3.94 -3.73 2.96
N ARG A 298 -4.07 -5.00 3.26
CA ARG A 298 -5.26 -5.64 3.83
C ARG A 298 -4.87 -6.75 4.80
N PRO A 299 -5.73 -7.11 5.77
CA PRO A 299 -5.50 -8.27 6.60
C PRO A 299 -5.46 -9.55 5.76
N LEU A 300 -4.34 -10.25 5.81
CA LEU A 300 -4.20 -11.60 5.30
C LEU A 300 -4.35 -12.61 6.43
N SER A 301 -4.86 -13.78 6.13
CA SER A 301 -4.97 -14.88 7.06
C SER A 301 -3.97 -15.97 6.71
N ASN A 302 -3.20 -16.41 7.68
CA ASN A 302 -2.42 -17.61 7.53
C ASN A 302 -2.34 -18.37 8.86
N ALA A 303 -3.17 -19.41 8.97
CA ALA A 303 -3.27 -20.23 10.16
C ALA A 303 -1.96 -20.98 10.47
N PHE A 304 -1.19 -21.37 9.44
CA PHE A 304 0.09 -22.04 9.63
C PHE A 304 1.10 -21.07 10.29
N ILE A 305 1.26 -19.86 9.76
CA ILE A 305 2.19 -18.86 10.31
C ILE A 305 1.78 -18.51 11.73
N ALA A 306 0.50 -18.21 11.96
CA ALA A 306 -0.02 -17.83 13.27
C ALA A 306 0.23 -18.89 14.34
N SER A 307 0.18 -20.19 14.00
CA SER A 307 0.37 -21.28 14.95
C SER A 307 1.83 -21.72 15.13
N HIS A 308 2.71 -21.49 14.16
CA HIS A 308 4.06 -22.07 14.18
C HIS A 308 5.19 -21.07 14.46
N PHE A 309 5.03 -19.79 14.08
CA PHE A 309 6.07 -18.80 14.31
C PHE A 309 5.86 -18.06 15.65
N ASP A 310 6.94 -17.77 16.34
CA ASP A 310 6.90 -17.15 17.68
C ASP A 310 6.74 -15.64 17.67
N ALA A 311 7.15 -14.97 16.59
CA ALA A 311 7.05 -13.53 16.45
C ALA A 311 6.52 -13.13 15.07
N ILE A 312 5.47 -12.31 15.08
CA ILE A 312 4.79 -11.82 13.87
C ILE A 312 4.53 -10.33 14.06
N LEU A 313 5.03 -9.52 13.15
CA LEU A 313 4.83 -8.07 13.10
C LEU A 313 4.08 -7.69 11.82
N GLU A 314 2.95 -7.01 11.95
CA GLU A 314 2.27 -6.37 10.82
C GLU A 314 2.93 -5.04 10.54
N VAL A 315 3.44 -4.88 9.34
CA VAL A 315 4.25 -3.75 8.90
C VAL A 315 3.47 -2.80 8.00
N TRP A 316 2.45 -3.30 7.32
CA TRP A 316 1.69 -2.57 6.30
C TRP A 316 2.57 -2.07 5.15
N GLN A 317 2.34 -0.83 4.68
CA GLN A 317 3.23 -0.08 3.78
C GLN A 317 3.86 1.06 4.58
N PRO A 318 5.06 0.88 5.13
CA PRO A 318 5.61 1.74 6.17
C PRO A 318 6.16 3.09 5.67
N GLY A 319 6.11 3.35 4.35
CA GLY A 319 6.56 4.63 3.77
C GLY A 319 8.08 4.79 3.76
N MET A 320 8.51 6.02 3.51
CA MET A 320 9.90 6.37 3.21
C MET A 320 10.90 6.00 4.31
N MET A 321 10.49 6.13 5.59
CA MET A 321 11.36 5.85 6.75
C MET A 321 11.10 4.47 7.37
N GLY A 322 10.36 3.62 6.66
CA GLY A 322 9.90 2.33 7.19
C GLY A 322 11.00 1.35 7.54
N GLY A 323 12.08 1.26 6.77
CA GLY A 323 13.21 0.38 7.06
C GLY A 323 13.92 0.75 8.35
N GLN A 324 14.19 2.05 8.54
CA GLN A 324 14.81 2.58 9.77
C GLN A 324 13.90 2.38 10.99
N ALA A 325 12.60 2.63 10.83
CA ALA A 325 11.61 2.41 11.88
C ALA A 325 11.50 0.93 12.28
N LEU A 326 11.55 0.01 11.30
CA LEU A 326 11.57 -1.44 11.56
C LEU A 326 12.77 -1.86 12.40
N CYS A 327 13.97 -1.35 12.12
CA CYS A 327 15.14 -1.63 12.94
C CYS A 327 14.91 -1.23 14.40
N LYS A 328 14.35 -0.04 14.65
CA LYS A 328 14.06 0.43 16.03
C LYS A 328 13.10 -0.49 16.77
N VAL A 329 12.06 -0.98 16.09
CA VAL A 329 11.09 -1.90 16.68
C VAL A 329 11.72 -3.29 16.91
N LEU A 330 12.40 -3.84 15.92
CA LEU A 330 12.99 -5.17 15.99
C LEU A 330 14.03 -5.29 17.13
N PHE A 331 14.78 -4.22 17.41
CA PHE A 331 15.84 -4.20 18.42
C PHE A 331 15.48 -3.47 19.71
N GLY A 332 14.21 -3.08 19.89
CA GLY A 332 13.66 -2.57 21.14
C GLY A 332 13.95 -1.10 21.47
N ASP A 333 14.37 -0.30 20.49
CA ASP A 333 14.48 1.16 20.64
C ASP A 333 13.10 1.83 20.63
N TYR A 334 12.09 1.12 20.09
CA TYR A 334 10.70 1.54 20.10
C TYR A 334 9.78 0.33 20.35
N ASN A 335 8.77 0.50 21.21
CA ASN A 335 7.77 -0.54 21.46
C ASN A 335 6.61 -0.39 20.46
N PRO A 336 6.24 -1.43 19.69
CA PRO A 336 5.16 -1.33 18.71
C PRO A 336 3.86 -0.83 19.33
N ALA A 337 3.30 0.23 18.79
CA ALA A 337 2.13 0.91 19.35
C ALA A 337 0.85 0.69 18.54
N GLY A 338 0.94 0.22 17.31
CA GLY A 338 -0.19 0.02 16.42
C GLY A 338 -1.24 -0.95 16.94
N ARG A 339 -2.47 -0.78 16.46
CA ARG A 339 -3.62 -1.66 16.74
C ARG A 339 -4.29 -2.02 15.45
N LEU A 340 -4.79 -3.24 15.33
CA LEU A 340 -5.56 -3.66 14.16
C LEU A 340 -6.81 -2.79 14.00
N PRO A 341 -6.98 -2.11 12.84
CA PRO A 341 -8.15 -1.29 12.58
C PRO A 341 -9.37 -2.12 12.19
N VAL A 342 -9.16 -3.40 11.84
CA VAL A 342 -10.19 -4.35 11.41
C VAL A 342 -9.88 -5.73 11.99
N THR A 343 -10.89 -6.60 12.06
CA THR A 343 -10.69 -7.99 12.45
C THR A 343 -10.00 -8.77 11.33
N ALA A 344 -8.90 -9.44 11.62
CA ALA A 344 -8.32 -10.43 10.73
C ALA A 344 -9.11 -11.74 10.86
N ALA A 345 -9.88 -12.08 9.82
CA ALA A 345 -10.66 -13.31 9.78
C ALA A 345 -9.74 -14.53 9.65
N ARG A 346 -10.12 -15.66 10.23
CA ARG A 346 -9.33 -16.89 10.19
C ARG A 346 -9.37 -17.57 8.82
N SER A 347 -10.46 -17.38 8.10
CA SER A 347 -10.64 -17.86 6.72
C SER A 347 -11.74 -17.06 6.04
N VAL A 348 -11.83 -17.15 4.72
CA VAL A 348 -12.89 -16.49 3.93
C VAL A 348 -14.29 -16.91 4.38
N GLY A 349 -14.47 -18.13 4.87
CA GLY A 349 -15.76 -18.62 5.39
C GLY A 349 -16.25 -17.92 6.67
N GLN A 350 -15.40 -17.15 7.34
CA GLN A 350 -15.78 -16.33 8.50
C GLN A 350 -16.29 -14.94 8.11
N ILE A 351 -16.07 -14.52 6.89
CA ILE A 351 -16.49 -13.19 6.41
C ILE A 351 -17.99 -13.21 6.05
N PRO A 352 -18.76 -12.16 6.38
CA PRO A 352 -18.35 -10.89 7.00
C PRO A 352 -18.14 -10.98 8.52
N VAL A 353 -17.15 -10.25 9.04
CA VAL A 353 -16.90 -10.12 10.48
C VAL A 353 -17.34 -8.73 10.91
N TYR A 354 -18.50 -8.66 11.56
CA TYR A 354 -19.07 -7.39 12.01
C TYR A 354 -18.48 -7.01 13.37
N TYR A 355 -18.12 -5.73 13.53
CA TYR A 355 -17.57 -5.18 14.77
C TYR A 355 -18.51 -5.37 15.99
N ALA A 356 -19.80 -5.32 15.75
CA ALA A 356 -20.82 -5.32 16.79
C ALA A 356 -21.38 -6.73 17.14
N LEU A 357 -20.80 -7.81 16.62
CA LEU A 357 -21.26 -9.17 16.89
C LEU A 357 -20.25 -9.96 17.71
#